data_97cb045ec64a92e5afcc973cae44b4b1
#
_entry.id   97cb045ec64a92e5afcc973cae44b4b1
#
_cell.length_a   1.000
_cell.length_b   1.000
_cell.length_c   1.000
_cell.angle_alpha   90.00
_cell.angle_beta   90.00
_cell.angle_gamma   90.00
#
_symmetry.space_group_name_H-M   'P 1'
#
loop_
_entity.id
_entity.type
_entity.pdbx_description
1 polymer ?
#
loop_
_entity_poly.entity_id
_entity_poly.type
_entity_poly.pdbx_seq_one_letter_code
_entity_poly.pdbx_strand_id
1 'polypeptide(L)'
;NIEQAILSSPDRLVMFSYAHVPWINKRQLLLEKSGLPDNHEKQTMFDTAAGLLHKSGYQSIGMDHFVRPNDELSIAMQTKKLHRNFQGYCTRRTTAQVYGLGVTAISQLESAYAQNTKDIPHYIKTISKGELSITKGYALSPTEQLTREVIVTLMCNGCIDWRDLSKRLHVSVSTLKAATAYDEKKLSGFADDGLIY
;
A
#
# COMPACT_ATOMS: atom_id res chain seq x y z
N ASN A 1 1.64 5.58 23.62
CA ASN A 1 0.70 5.85 22.50
C ASN A 1 0.00 4.58 22.00
N ILE A 2 0.74 3.48 21.65
CA ILE A 2 0.12 2.23 21.16
C ILE A 2 -0.81 1.60 22.21
N GLU A 3 -0.42 1.56 23.49
CA GLU A 3 -1.27 1.06 24.58
C GLU A 3 -2.59 1.83 24.67
N GLN A 4 -2.55 3.15 24.50
CA GLN A 4 -3.77 3.97 24.47
C GLN A 4 -4.65 3.67 23.25
N ALA A 5 -4.04 3.44 22.08
CA ALA A 5 -4.78 3.02 20.88
C ALA A 5 -5.43 1.64 21.07
N ILE A 6 -4.73 0.70 21.71
CA ILE A 6 -5.25 -0.64 22.04
C ILE A 6 -6.47 -0.55 22.98
N LEU A 7 -6.42 0.36 23.99
CA LEU A 7 -7.56 0.58 24.90
C LEU A 7 -8.82 1.04 24.18
N SER A 8 -8.68 1.79 23.07
CA SER A 8 -9.81 2.19 22.22
C SER A 8 -10.39 1.03 21.42
N SER A 9 -9.68 -0.11 21.38
CA SER A 9 -10.09 -1.35 20.73
C SER A 9 -10.53 -1.20 19.25
N PRO A 10 -9.81 -0.47 18.39
CA PRO A 10 -10.17 -0.34 16.99
C PRO A 10 -10.05 -1.69 16.26
N ASP A 11 -10.83 -1.88 15.21
CA ASP A 11 -10.76 -3.10 14.39
C ASP A 11 -9.46 -3.16 13.59
N ARG A 12 -8.94 -2.00 13.17
CA ARG A 12 -7.74 -1.86 12.31
C ARG A 12 -6.81 -0.77 12.83
N LEU A 13 -5.52 -1.02 12.71
CA LEU A 13 -4.45 -0.08 13.03
C LEU A 13 -3.43 -0.07 11.90
N VAL A 14 -2.93 1.10 11.57
CA VAL A 14 -1.83 1.28 10.62
C VAL A 14 -0.71 2.05 11.31
N MET A 15 0.50 1.47 11.31
CA MET A 15 1.67 2.06 11.93
C MET A 15 2.72 2.41 10.88
N PHE A 16 2.91 3.68 10.60
CA PHE A 16 3.94 4.12 9.67
C PHE A 16 4.83 5.20 10.30
N SER A 17 6.08 5.23 9.87
CA SER A 17 7.04 6.24 10.32
C SER A 17 6.64 7.63 9.87
N TYR A 18 6.95 8.61 10.71
CA TYR A 18 6.90 10.01 10.34
C TYR A 18 7.78 10.27 9.09
N ALA A 19 7.17 10.86 8.06
CA ALA A 19 7.87 11.25 6.85
C ALA A 19 8.47 12.66 7.00
N HIS A 20 9.78 12.74 7.10
CA HIS A 20 10.50 13.99 7.18
C HIS A 20 10.84 14.49 5.77
N VAL A 21 10.09 15.51 5.30
CA VAL A 21 10.16 16.07 3.94
C VAL A 21 10.24 17.60 3.97
N PRO A 22 11.27 18.20 4.64
CA PRO A 22 11.35 19.63 4.87
C PRO A 22 11.42 20.46 3.57
N TRP A 23 11.85 19.85 2.44
CA TRP A 23 11.82 20.49 1.12
C TRP A 23 10.40 20.70 0.60
N ILE A 24 9.41 19.98 1.10
CA ILE A 24 7.97 20.19 0.80
C ILE A 24 7.35 21.07 1.89
N ASN A 25 7.63 20.78 3.16
CA ASN A 25 7.07 21.48 4.30
C ASN A 25 8.18 22.01 5.22
N LYS A 26 8.60 23.25 5.00
CA LYS A 26 9.67 23.89 5.77
C LYS A 26 9.44 23.93 7.29
N ARG A 27 8.20 23.86 7.77
CA ARG A 27 7.90 23.81 9.20
C ARG A 27 8.46 22.57 9.88
N GLN A 28 8.69 21.50 9.13
CA GLN A 28 9.28 20.27 9.66
C GLN A 28 10.73 20.48 10.14
N LEU A 29 11.46 21.50 9.66
CA LEU A 29 12.79 21.84 10.15
C LEU A 29 12.82 22.16 11.66
N LEU A 30 11.71 22.58 12.23
CA LEU A 30 11.60 22.81 13.68
C LEU A 30 11.78 21.53 14.48
N LEU A 31 11.38 20.37 13.94
CA LEU A 31 11.48 19.08 14.61
C LEU A 31 12.92 18.54 14.63
N GLU A 32 13.78 18.96 13.70
CA GLU A 32 15.19 18.57 13.70
C GLU A 32 15.91 19.04 14.96
N LYS A 33 15.50 20.19 15.52
CA LYS A 33 16.05 20.73 16.77
C LYS A 33 15.74 19.88 18.01
N SER A 34 14.67 19.10 17.96
CA SER A 34 14.26 18.21 19.06
C SER A 34 14.88 16.81 18.94
N GLY A 35 15.64 16.56 17.85
CA GLY A 35 16.12 15.23 17.49
C GLY A 35 15.04 14.38 16.85
N LEU A 36 15.35 13.82 15.68
CA LEU A 36 14.49 12.84 15.01
C LEU A 36 15.10 11.45 15.21
N PRO A 37 14.27 10.41 15.41
CA PRO A 37 14.78 9.06 15.57
C PRO A 37 15.52 8.61 14.30
N ASP A 38 16.64 7.96 14.48
CA ASP A 38 17.37 7.32 13.41
C ASP A 38 16.66 6.03 12.91
N ASN A 39 17.25 5.35 11.94
CA ASN A 39 16.64 4.15 11.36
C ASN A 39 16.56 2.98 12.35
N HIS A 40 17.55 2.83 13.22
CA HIS A 40 17.57 1.79 14.25
C HIS A 40 16.50 2.05 15.32
N GLU A 41 16.41 3.28 15.79
CA GLU A 41 15.38 3.70 16.72
C GLU A 41 13.97 3.51 16.14
N LYS A 42 13.75 3.90 14.87
CA LYS A 42 12.47 3.67 14.17
C LYS A 42 12.11 2.19 14.07
N GLN A 43 13.08 1.33 13.78
CA GLN A 43 12.87 -0.11 13.76
C GLN A 43 12.50 -0.63 15.14
N THR A 44 13.24 -0.24 16.18
CA THR A 44 12.95 -0.62 17.57
C THR A 44 11.55 -0.17 18.01
N MET A 45 11.15 1.05 17.63
CA MET A 45 9.80 1.56 17.90
C MET A 45 8.73 0.73 17.20
N PHE A 46 8.96 0.37 15.94
CA PHE A 46 8.03 -0.47 15.17
C PHE A 46 7.90 -1.87 15.78
N ASP A 47 9.01 -2.53 16.08
CA ASP A 47 9.04 -3.89 16.64
C ASP A 47 8.36 -3.94 18.02
N THR A 48 8.61 -2.93 18.86
CA THR A 48 7.95 -2.79 20.17
C THR A 48 6.44 -2.65 20.00
N ALA A 49 6.00 -1.77 19.11
CA ALA A 49 4.59 -1.53 18.86
C ALA A 49 3.89 -2.74 18.24
N ALA A 50 4.52 -3.42 17.28
CA ALA A 50 4.03 -4.67 16.68
C ALA A 50 3.88 -5.78 17.74
N GLY A 51 4.87 -5.92 18.63
CA GLY A 51 4.83 -6.86 19.75
C GLY A 51 3.66 -6.60 20.71
N LEU A 52 3.37 -5.35 21.03
CA LEU A 52 2.22 -4.96 21.84
C LEU A 52 0.89 -5.27 21.14
N LEU A 53 0.78 -4.99 19.85
CA LEU A 53 -0.42 -5.30 19.05
C LEU A 53 -0.66 -6.81 18.97
N HIS A 54 0.36 -7.61 18.68
CA HIS A 54 0.22 -9.07 18.66
C HIS A 54 -0.21 -9.64 20.00
N LYS A 55 0.39 -9.18 21.11
CA LYS A 55 -0.01 -9.56 22.49
C LYS A 55 -1.47 -9.19 22.79
N SER A 56 -1.98 -8.15 22.15
CA SER A 56 -3.36 -7.68 22.31
C SER A 56 -4.34 -8.31 21.31
N GLY A 57 -3.89 -9.35 20.57
CA GLY A 57 -4.71 -10.14 19.67
C GLY A 57 -4.89 -9.57 18.27
N TYR A 58 -4.11 -8.57 17.87
CA TYR A 58 -4.07 -8.13 16.47
C TYR A 58 -3.17 -9.03 15.63
N GLN A 59 -3.53 -9.18 14.35
CA GLN A 59 -2.76 -9.89 13.34
C GLN A 59 -2.19 -8.92 12.32
N SER A 60 -0.94 -9.14 11.90
CA SER A 60 -0.34 -8.41 10.78
C SER A 60 -0.96 -8.86 9.47
N ILE A 61 -1.39 -7.91 8.65
CA ILE A 61 -1.90 -8.16 7.28
C ILE A 61 -0.78 -8.02 6.26
N GLY A 62 0.18 -7.16 6.55
CA GLY A 62 1.33 -6.88 5.71
C GLY A 62 1.82 -5.46 5.95
N MET A 63 3.11 -5.24 5.74
CA MET A 63 3.77 -3.96 6.00
C MET A 63 3.45 -3.43 7.42
N ASP A 64 2.67 -2.38 7.48
CA ASP A 64 2.33 -1.60 8.66
C ASP A 64 0.87 -1.75 9.13
N HIS A 65 0.11 -2.69 8.52
CA HIS A 65 -1.31 -2.90 8.80
C HIS A 65 -1.54 -4.05 9.79
N PHE A 66 -2.35 -3.78 10.80
CA PHE A 66 -2.76 -4.72 11.85
C PHE A 66 -4.27 -4.71 12.01
N VAL A 67 -4.88 -5.88 12.13
CA VAL A 67 -6.33 -6.04 12.23
C VAL A 67 -6.73 -7.07 13.28
N ARG A 68 -7.98 -7.05 13.72
CA ARG A 68 -8.55 -8.13 14.54
C ARG A 68 -8.67 -9.41 13.72
N PRO A 69 -8.59 -10.62 14.33
CA PRO A 69 -8.67 -11.89 13.61
C PRO A 69 -9.98 -12.10 12.84
N ASN A 70 -11.08 -11.52 13.32
CA ASN A 70 -12.40 -11.58 12.70
C ASN A 70 -12.66 -10.47 11.68
N ASP A 71 -11.70 -9.60 11.43
CA ASP A 71 -11.80 -8.54 10.42
C ASP A 71 -11.83 -9.14 9.00
N GLU A 72 -12.57 -8.50 8.10
CA GLU A 72 -12.69 -8.94 6.71
C GLU A 72 -11.35 -9.01 5.97
N LEU A 73 -10.35 -8.19 6.34
CA LEU A 73 -9.01 -8.24 5.74
C LEU A 73 -8.23 -9.48 6.20
N SER A 74 -8.38 -9.90 7.47
CA SER A 74 -7.80 -11.15 7.96
C SER A 74 -8.38 -12.35 7.21
N ILE A 75 -9.71 -12.39 7.07
CA ILE A 75 -10.40 -13.43 6.32
C ILE A 75 -9.99 -13.42 4.84
N ALA A 76 -9.87 -12.23 4.24
CA ALA A 76 -9.44 -12.08 2.86
C ALA A 76 -7.99 -12.55 2.65
N MET A 77 -7.10 -12.31 3.59
CA MET A 77 -5.73 -12.80 3.55
C MET A 77 -5.69 -14.33 3.59
N GLN A 78 -6.41 -14.95 4.53
CA GLN A 78 -6.48 -16.40 4.67
C GLN A 78 -7.08 -17.09 3.44
N THR A 79 -8.03 -16.44 2.77
CA THR A 79 -8.71 -16.96 1.57
C THR A 79 -8.06 -16.48 0.25
N LYS A 80 -6.89 -15.82 0.30
CA LYS A 80 -6.17 -15.25 -0.87
C LYS A 80 -7.02 -14.27 -1.68
N LYS A 81 -7.92 -13.56 -1.03
CA LYS A 81 -8.78 -12.51 -1.60
C LYS A 81 -8.39 -11.10 -1.14
N LEU A 82 -7.26 -10.98 -0.44
CA LEU A 82 -6.72 -9.68 -0.08
C LEU A 82 -6.30 -8.93 -1.34
N HIS A 83 -6.57 -7.65 -1.36
CA HIS A 83 -6.17 -6.74 -2.42
C HIS A 83 -5.53 -5.49 -1.81
N ARG A 84 -4.76 -4.78 -2.63
CA ARG A 84 -4.14 -3.53 -2.24
C ARG A 84 -4.34 -2.49 -3.34
N ASN A 85 -4.79 -1.32 -2.94
CA ASN A 85 -4.73 -0.10 -3.77
C ASN A 85 -3.74 0.89 -3.15
N PHE A 86 -3.66 2.10 -3.70
CA PHE A 86 -2.72 3.10 -3.19
C PHE A 86 -3.06 3.62 -1.78
N GLN A 87 -4.29 3.42 -1.30
CA GLN A 87 -4.67 3.79 0.07
C GLN A 87 -4.30 2.73 1.12
N GLY A 88 -4.13 1.47 0.71
CA GLY A 88 -3.81 0.37 1.60
C GLY A 88 -4.49 -0.93 1.24
N TYR A 89 -4.56 -1.84 2.21
CA TYR A 89 -5.20 -3.14 2.01
C TYR A 89 -6.73 -3.04 2.03
N CYS A 90 -7.36 -3.80 1.15
CA CYS A 90 -8.81 -3.91 1.03
C CYS A 90 -9.20 -5.33 0.57
N THR A 91 -10.48 -5.64 0.57
CA THR A 91 -10.98 -6.89 -0.01
C THR A 91 -11.24 -6.72 -1.50
N ARG A 92 -11.04 -7.78 -2.28
CA ARG A 92 -11.38 -7.79 -3.72
C ARG A 92 -12.87 -8.12 -3.90
N ARG A 93 -13.75 -7.19 -3.56
CA ARG A 93 -15.21 -7.36 -3.69
C ARG A 93 -15.78 -6.87 -5.01
N THR A 94 -15.06 -5.98 -5.71
CA THR A 94 -15.54 -5.30 -6.91
C THR A 94 -14.48 -5.31 -8.00
N THR A 95 -14.59 -4.39 -8.96
CA THR A 95 -13.64 -4.17 -10.06
C THR A 95 -12.22 -3.76 -9.64
N ALA A 96 -11.99 -3.58 -8.34
CA ALA A 96 -10.75 -3.03 -7.78
C ALA A 96 -10.43 -1.58 -8.24
N GLN A 97 -11.39 -0.88 -8.85
CA GLN A 97 -11.25 0.52 -9.18
C GLN A 97 -11.62 1.40 -7.98
N VAL A 98 -10.93 2.51 -7.84
CA VAL A 98 -11.15 3.51 -6.78
C VAL A 98 -11.41 4.86 -7.44
N TYR A 99 -12.52 5.48 -7.09
CA TYR A 99 -12.86 6.83 -7.52
C TYR A 99 -12.59 7.80 -6.36
N GLY A 100 -11.59 8.67 -6.55
CA GLY A 100 -11.17 9.65 -5.54
C GLY A 100 -12.06 10.88 -5.54
N LEU A 101 -12.78 11.11 -4.44
CA LEU A 101 -13.61 12.30 -4.24
C LEU A 101 -12.91 13.27 -3.29
N GLY A 102 -12.94 14.55 -3.62
CA GLY A 102 -12.33 15.61 -2.83
C GLY A 102 -10.97 16.09 -3.38
N VAL A 103 -10.46 17.17 -2.77
CA VAL A 103 -9.12 17.69 -3.07
C VAL A 103 -8.05 16.65 -2.77
N THR A 104 -6.99 16.64 -3.55
CA THR A 104 -5.85 15.70 -3.46
C THR A 104 -6.18 14.24 -3.75
N ALA A 105 -7.46 13.86 -3.78
CA ALA A 105 -7.88 12.47 -3.92
C ALA A 105 -7.35 11.85 -5.21
N ILE A 106 -6.97 10.57 -5.12
CA ILE A 106 -6.43 9.81 -6.24
C ILE A 106 -7.44 8.74 -6.64
N SER A 107 -7.80 8.73 -7.93
CA SER A 107 -8.52 7.63 -8.56
C SER A 107 -7.53 6.61 -9.09
N GLN A 108 -7.84 5.33 -8.87
CA GLN A 108 -7.11 4.21 -9.45
C GLN A 108 -8.07 3.44 -10.34
N LEU A 109 -7.88 3.55 -11.63
CA LEU A 109 -8.68 2.88 -12.64
C LEU A 109 -7.95 1.62 -13.15
N GLU A 110 -8.60 0.85 -13.99
CA GLU A 110 -8.00 -0.35 -14.57
C GLU A 110 -6.68 -0.07 -15.30
N SER A 111 -6.65 0.99 -16.11
CA SER A 111 -5.50 1.36 -16.93
C SER A 111 -4.94 2.76 -16.66
N ALA A 112 -5.35 3.42 -15.58
CA ALA A 112 -4.89 4.79 -15.29
C ALA A 112 -4.98 5.15 -13.82
N TYR A 113 -4.20 6.16 -13.45
CA TYR A 113 -4.35 6.91 -12.21
C TYR A 113 -4.67 8.36 -12.52
N ALA A 114 -5.49 8.99 -11.69
CA ALA A 114 -5.84 10.40 -11.81
C ALA A 114 -5.88 11.05 -10.43
N GLN A 115 -5.29 12.23 -10.29
CA GLN A 115 -5.29 12.97 -9.03
C GLN A 115 -5.97 14.31 -9.19
N ASN A 116 -6.90 14.61 -8.28
CA ASN A 116 -7.54 15.89 -8.17
C ASN A 116 -6.55 16.97 -7.70
N THR A 117 -6.87 18.24 -8.01
CA THR A 117 -6.09 19.39 -7.56
C THR A 117 -5.90 19.40 -6.04
N LYS A 118 -4.80 20.04 -5.59
CA LYS A 118 -4.52 20.31 -4.17
C LYS A 118 -5.08 21.67 -3.74
N ASP A 119 -5.49 22.51 -4.69
CA ASP A 119 -6.04 23.84 -4.46
C ASP A 119 -7.55 23.76 -4.19
N ILE A 120 -7.97 24.10 -2.97
CA ILE A 120 -9.37 23.99 -2.54
C ILE A 120 -10.29 24.94 -3.33
N PRO A 121 -9.99 26.25 -3.50
CA PRO A 121 -10.79 27.15 -4.30
C PRO A 121 -10.95 26.66 -5.75
N HIS A 122 -9.86 26.19 -6.37
CA HIS A 122 -9.89 25.64 -7.72
C HIS A 122 -10.78 24.39 -7.80
N TYR A 123 -10.67 23.48 -6.82
CA TYR A 123 -11.50 22.27 -6.75
C TYR A 123 -12.97 22.63 -6.71
N ILE A 124 -13.39 23.50 -5.76
CA ILE A 124 -14.78 23.93 -5.59
C ILE A 124 -15.31 24.55 -6.88
N LYS A 125 -14.56 25.48 -7.48
CA LYS A 125 -14.93 26.16 -8.71
C LYS A 125 -15.15 25.21 -9.88
N THR A 126 -14.28 24.20 -10.02
CA THR A 126 -14.34 23.23 -11.12
C THR A 126 -15.53 22.28 -10.94
N ILE A 127 -15.70 21.72 -9.73
CA ILE A 127 -16.82 20.82 -9.43
C ILE A 127 -18.18 21.53 -9.54
N SER A 128 -18.27 22.79 -9.14
CA SER A 128 -19.50 23.58 -9.27
C SER A 128 -19.96 23.79 -10.73
N LYS A 129 -19.05 23.58 -11.69
CA LYS A 129 -19.35 23.58 -13.12
C LYS A 129 -19.70 22.21 -13.69
N GLY A 130 -19.68 21.16 -12.86
CA GLY A 130 -19.85 19.78 -13.29
C GLY A 130 -18.62 19.18 -13.98
N GLU A 131 -17.43 19.79 -13.81
CA GLU A 131 -16.18 19.38 -14.41
C GLU A 131 -15.33 18.56 -13.41
N LEU A 132 -14.48 17.63 -13.92
CA LEU A 132 -13.53 16.91 -13.10
C LEU A 132 -12.29 17.76 -12.81
N SER A 133 -11.90 17.85 -11.54
CA SER A 133 -10.76 18.69 -11.10
C SER A 133 -9.44 17.92 -11.11
N ILE A 134 -9.19 17.15 -12.18
CA ILE A 134 -7.97 16.35 -12.33
C ILE A 134 -6.82 17.24 -12.81
N THR A 135 -5.70 17.20 -12.09
CA THR A 135 -4.48 17.97 -12.41
C THR A 135 -3.28 17.10 -12.74
N LYS A 136 -3.33 15.83 -12.37
CA LYS A 136 -2.31 14.83 -12.70
C LYS A 136 -2.97 13.54 -13.13
N GLY A 137 -2.39 12.86 -14.10
CA GLY A 137 -2.83 11.56 -14.55
C GLY A 137 -1.65 10.74 -15.08
N TYR A 138 -1.82 9.44 -15.05
CA TYR A 138 -0.87 8.50 -15.62
C TYR A 138 -1.65 7.32 -16.25
N ALA A 139 -1.49 7.13 -17.56
CA ALA A 139 -2.05 5.99 -18.28
C ALA A 139 -1.03 4.84 -18.25
N LEU A 140 -1.46 3.68 -17.80
CA LEU A 140 -0.64 2.48 -17.72
C LEU A 140 -0.60 1.78 -19.07
N SER A 141 0.59 1.48 -19.56
CA SER A 141 0.79 0.54 -20.66
C SER A 141 0.34 -0.88 -20.25
N PRO A 142 0.08 -1.77 -21.20
CA PRO A 142 -0.24 -3.17 -20.90
C PRO A 142 0.81 -3.87 -20.04
N THR A 143 2.10 -3.57 -20.26
CA THR A 143 3.21 -4.10 -19.46
C THR A 143 3.16 -3.61 -18.00
N GLU A 144 2.90 -2.33 -17.78
CA GLU A 144 2.77 -1.75 -16.43
C GLU A 144 1.54 -2.29 -15.69
N GLN A 145 0.45 -2.57 -16.39
CA GLN A 145 -0.73 -3.23 -15.81
C GLN A 145 -0.37 -4.62 -15.29
N LEU A 146 0.37 -5.43 -16.08
CA LEU A 146 0.86 -6.74 -15.65
C LEU A 146 1.83 -6.62 -14.47
N THR A 147 2.77 -5.68 -14.52
CA THR A 147 3.71 -5.41 -13.42
C THR A 147 2.96 -5.06 -12.13
N ARG A 148 1.94 -4.21 -12.20
CA ARG A 148 1.08 -3.88 -11.06
C ARG A 148 0.42 -5.12 -10.47
N GLU A 149 -0.13 -6.00 -11.27
CA GLU A 149 -0.79 -7.23 -10.79
C GLU A 149 0.20 -8.19 -10.12
N VAL A 150 1.42 -8.30 -10.62
CA VAL A 150 2.49 -9.08 -9.98
C VAL A 150 2.86 -8.49 -8.62
N ILE A 151 3.09 -7.16 -8.55
CA ILE A 151 3.42 -6.45 -7.30
C ILE A 151 2.31 -6.61 -6.27
N VAL A 152 1.05 -6.36 -6.66
CA VAL A 152 -0.10 -6.49 -5.76
C VAL A 152 -0.25 -7.92 -5.25
N THR A 153 -0.03 -8.93 -6.12
CA THR A 153 -0.09 -10.35 -5.73
C THR A 153 0.97 -10.68 -4.69
N LEU A 154 2.21 -10.24 -4.92
CA LEU A 154 3.31 -10.44 -3.96
C LEU A 154 3.01 -9.77 -2.62
N MET A 155 2.59 -8.51 -2.65
CA MET A 155 2.32 -7.73 -1.43
C MET A 155 1.14 -8.26 -0.61
N CYS A 156 0.16 -8.89 -1.26
CA CYS A 156 -1.03 -9.42 -0.59
C CYS A 156 -0.86 -10.87 -0.10
N ASN A 157 -0.02 -11.66 -0.76
CA ASN A 157 0.10 -13.09 -0.48
C ASN A 157 1.47 -13.49 0.09
N GLY A 158 2.47 -12.58 0.06
CA GLY A 158 3.85 -12.90 0.43
C GLY A 158 4.56 -13.87 -0.53
N CYS A 159 3.88 -14.31 -1.58
CA CYS A 159 4.41 -15.24 -2.59
C CYS A 159 3.75 -15.03 -3.94
N ILE A 160 4.39 -15.55 -5.00
CA ILE A 160 3.84 -15.56 -6.36
C ILE A 160 3.77 -17.00 -6.87
N ASP A 161 2.57 -17.49 -7.12
CA ASP A 161 2.35 -18.64 -7.98
C ASP A 161 2.19 -18.14 -9.42
N TRP A 162 3.27 -18.26 -10.21
CA TRP A 162 3.31 -17.79 -11.59
C TRP A 162 2.26 -18.47 -12.49
N ARG A 163 1.93 -19.75 -12.23
CA ARG A 163 0.96 -20.50 -13.02
C ARG A 163 -0.47 -20.04 -12.72
N ASP A 164 -0.78 -19.84 -11.44
CA ASP A 164 -2.08 -19.33 -11.02
C ASP A 164 -2.30 -17.90 -11.54
N LEU A 165 -1.30 -17.02 -11.37
CA LEU A 165 -1.36 -15.65 -11.87
C LEU A 165 -1.51 -15.59 -13.40
N SER A 166 -0.79 -16.43 -14.14
CA SER A 166 -0.88 -16.57 -15.59
C SER A 166 -2.30 -16.95 -16.05
N LYS A 167 -2.92 -17.92 -15.39
CA LYS A 167 -4.31 -18.31 -15.66
C LYS A 167 -5.29 -17.18 -15.38
N ARG A 168 -5.14 -16.51 -14.23
CA ARG A 168 -6.02 -15.42 -13.81
C ARG A 168 -5.97 -14.21 -14.74
N LEU A 169 -4.79 -13.89 -15.28
CA LEU A 169 -4.58 -12.74 -16.15
C LEU A 169 -4.67 -13.10 -17.66
N HIS A 170 -4.87 -14.38 -17.99
CA HIS A 170 -4.94 -14.87 -19.38
C HIS A 170 -3.70 -14.53 -20.23
N VAL A 171 -2.50 -14.58 -19.60
CA VAL A 171 -1.20 -14.34 -20.27
C VAL A 171 -0.22 -15.43 -19.92
N SER A 172 0.84 -15.60 -20.72
CA SER A 172 1.86 -16.61 -20.42
C SER A 172 2.73 -16.24 -19.20
N VAL A 173 3.28 -17.25 -18.54
CA VAL A 173 4.26 -17.03 -17.43
C VAL A 173 5.48 -16.25 -17.94
N SER A 174 5.93 -16.51 -19.16
CA SER A 174 7.05 -15.78 -19.77
C SER A 174 6.74 -14.29 -19.94
N THR A 175 5.52 -13.96 -20.34
CA THR A 175 5.06 -12.57 -20.44
C THR A 175 5.07 -11.85 -19.08
N LEU A 176 4.60 -12.52 -18.03
CA LEU A 176 4.61 -11.95 -16.67
C LEU A 176 6.03 -11.70 -16.15
N LYS A 177 6.91 -12.69 -16.33
CA LYS A 177 8.32 -12.56 -15.94
C LYS A 177 9.04 -11.47 -16.72
N ALA A 178 8.77 -11.35 -18.03
CA ALA A 178 9.33 -10.28 -18.87
C ALA A 178 8.81 -8.89 -18.43
N ALA A 179 7.51 -8.75 -18.16
CA ALA A 179 6.91 -7.49 -17.73
C ALA A 179 7.54 -6.94 -16.44
N THR A 180 7.97 -7.82 -15.52
CA THR A 180 8.60 -7.46 -14.25
C THR A 180 10.11 -7.48 -14.30
N ALA A 181 10.72 -7.74 -15.45
CA ALA A 181 12.16 -7.98 -15.59
C ALA A 181 12.69 -9.00 -14.56
N TYR A 182 11.88 -10.04 -14.28
CA TYR A 182 12.21 -11.08 -13.30
C TYR A 182 13.47 -11.82 -13.71
N ASP A 183 14.42 -11.85 -12.79
CA ASP A 183 15.69 -12.54 -12.96
C ASP A 183 16.05 -13.24 -11.65
N GLU A 184 15.96 -14.56 -11.64
CA GLU A 184 16.22 -15.38 -10.45
C GLU A 184 17.65 -15.21 -9.92
N LYS A 185 18.62 -14.98 -10.81
CA LYS A 185 20.00 -14.75 -10.40
C LYS A 185 20.19 -13.46 -9.59
N LYS A 186 19.37 -12.43 -9.86
CA LYS A 186 19.39 -11.19 -9.09
C LYS A 186 18.76 -11.32 -7.70
N LEU A 187 18.02 -12.40 -7.49
CA LEU A 187 17.35 -12.67 -6.21
C LEU A 187 18.18 -13.59 -5.30
N SER A 188 19.29 -14.19 -5.80
CA SER A 188 20.10 -15.14 -5.02
C SER A 188 20.59 -14.56 -3.68
N GLY A 189 21.05 -13.30 -3.66
CA GLY A 189 21.49 -12.65 -2.42
C GLY A 189 20.39 -12.58 -1.36
N PHE A 190 19.13 -12.31 -1.77
CA PHE A 190 18.01 -12.31 -0.83
C PHE A 190 17.68 -13.74 -0.32
N ALA A 191 17.89 -14.76 -1.16
CA ALA A 191 17.71 -16.15 -0.74
C ALA A 191 18.82 -16.57 0.24
N ASP A 192 20.07 -16.17 -0.02
CA ASP A 192 21.21 -16.42 0.86
C ASP A 192 21.02 -15.77 2.23
N ASP A 193 20.42 -14.59 2.26
CA ASP A 193 20.05 -13.86 3.49
C ASP A 193 18.78 -14.43 4.18
N GLY A 194 18.13 -15.44 3.61
CA GLY A 194 16.91 -16.04 4.14
C GLY A 194 15.67 -15.16 4.05
N LEU A 195 15.69 -14.12 3.21
CA LEU A 195 14.57 -13.18 3.03
C LEU A 195 13.51 -13.70 2.05
N ILE A 196 13.90 -14.61 1.15
CA ILE A 196 13.02 -15.30 0.20
C ILE A 196 13.42 -16.77 0.09
N TYR A 197 12.48 -17.63 -0.39
CA TYR A 197 12.67 -19.06 -0.62
C TYR A 197 11.85 -19.54 -1.81
#